data_d56bca371dfbec0e94e4feeb3f9782d1
#
_entry.id   d56bca371dfbec0e94e4feeb3f9782d1
#
_cell.length_a   1.000
_cell.length_b   1.000
_cell.length_c   1.000
_cell.angle_alpha   90.00
_cell.angle_beta   90.00
_cell.angle_gamma   90.00
#
_symmetry.space_group_name_H-M   'P 1'
#
loop_
_entity.id
_entity.type
_entity.pdbx_description
1 polymer ?
#
loop_
_entity_poly.entity_id
_entity_poly.type
_entity_poly.pdbx_seq_one_letter_code
_entity_poly.pdbx_strand_id
1 'polypeptide(L)'
;LQIARSKNLKAITITVTEKAYKPDSDFAARLSKVLRDRFDAGGSGIAVISCDNLPSNGNYVKELMKTQINDPLLWKWVEENVRFPNCMVDRIVPAPEKSNRLLIKTEKFNQWIIENDPISDSLAGSGVQFVEDVKPYELAKIRLFNGIHSFLAYYGQIHGIEYIADVISNPAIKEYVKQMQEEEIIKTLNLDTDLYSYTREIRNRMKNQSLKHRSRQIAMDGSQKLPQRIIETINDLEAKNIQAERLLNVLN
;
A
#
# COMPACT_ATOMS: atom_id res chain seq x y z
N LEU A 1 11.46 23.32 11.12
CA LEU A 1 10.59 23.47 9.92
C LEU A 1 9.41 24.38 10.27
N GLN A 2 9.26 25.52 9.60
CA GLN A 2 8.23 26.52 9.95
C GLN A 2 6.79 25.97 9.89
N ILE A 3 6.49 25.11 8.90
CA ILE A 3 5.18 24.47 8.74
C ILE A 3 4.86 23.53 9.92
N ALA A 4 5.84 22.79 10.45
CA ALA A 4 5.63 21.89 11.58
C ALA A 4 5.09 22.59 12.83
N ARG A 5 5.46 23.85 13.02
CA ARG A 5 5.04 24.71 14.15
C ARG A 5 3.66 25.31 13.98
N SER A 6 3.05 25.20 12.80
CA SER A 6 1.73 25.78 12.53
C SER A 6 0.63 25.06 13.30
N LYS A 7 -0.21 25.82 14.02
CA LYS A 7 -1.41 25.30 14.69
C LYS A 7 -2.47 24.79 13.71
N ASN A 8 -2.40 25.24 12.44
CA ASN A 8 -3.33 24.84 11.39
C ASN A 8 -2.97 23.49 10.74
N LEU A 9 -1.74 22.98 10.96
CA LEU A 9 -1.33 21.68 10.44
C LEU A 9 -2.06 20.57 11.21
N LYS A 10 -2.89 19.80 10.50
CA LYS A 10 -3.72 18.71 11.07
C LYS A 10 -3.16 17.33 10.81
N ALA A 11 -2.48 17.16 9.68
CA ALA A 11 -1.88 15.87 9.31
C ALA A 11 -0.56 16.04 8.55
N ILE A 12 0.26 15.01 8.59
CA ILE A 12 1.44 14.80 7.76
C ILE A 12 1.22 13.48 7.01
N THR A 13 1.26 13.52 5.69
CA THR A 13 1.26 12.32 4.86
C THR A 13 2.68 11.95 4.44
N ILE A 14 2.98 10.65 4.40
CA ILE A 14 4.31 10.12 4.13
C ILE A 14 4.25 9.23 2.88
N THR A 15 5.17 9.45 1.94
CA THR A 15 5.35 8.66 0.70
C THR A 15 6.83 8.52 0.39
N VAL A 16 7.56 7.76 1.21
CA VAL A 16 9.03 7.67 1.14
C VAL A 16 9.53 6.32 0.64
N THR A 17 8.62 5.40 0.38
CA THR A 17 8.83 3.98 0.07
C THR A 17 9.36 3.15 1.24
N GLU A 18 9.13 1.83 1.18
CA GLU A 18 9.39 0.89 2.27
C GLU A 18 10.86 0.89 2.73
N LYS A 19 11.80 1.19 1.82
CA LYS A 19 13.25 1.20 2.11
C LYS A 19 13.68 2.30 3.08
N ALA A 20 12.87 3.36 3.21
CA ALA A 20 13.19 4.50 4.08
C ALA A 20 12.80 4.27 5.55
N TYR A 21 12.00 3.26 5.85
CA TYR A 21 11.52 2.98 7.21
C TYR A 21 12.55 2.21 8.04
N LYS A 22 13.70 2.87 8.29
CA LYS A 22 14.80 2.33 9.08
C LYS A 22 15.25 3.34 10.13
N PRO A 23 15.73 2.90 11.32
CA PRO A 23 16.20 3.81 12.36
C PRO A 23 17.24 4.84 11.89
N ASP A 24 18.18 4.42 11.02
CA ASP A 24 19.28 5.29 10.55
C ASP A 24 18.95 6.07 9.28
N SER A 25 17.67 6.14 8.90
CA SER A 25 17.28 6.83 7.66
C SER A 25 17.11 8.33 7.85
N ASP A 26 17.42 9.09 6.81
CA ASP A 26 17.10 10.52 6.73
C ASP A 26 15.62 10.82 7.03
N PHE A 27 14.73 9.92 6.63
CA PHE A 27 13.30 10.03 6.89
C PHE A 27 13.00 9.99 8.39
N ALA A 28 13.52 9.00 9.11
CA ALA A 28 13.30 8.85 10.55
C ALA A 28 13.84 10.07 11.31
N ALA A 29 15.04 10.53 10.97
CA ALA A 29 15.64 11.72 11.56
C ALA A 29 14.82 12.99 11.29
N ARG A 30 14.32 13.16 10.06
CA ARG A 30 13.49 14.33 9.68
C ARG A 30 12.14 14.33 10.38
N LEU A 31 11.46 13.17 10.46
CA LEU A 31 10.17 13.08 11.14
C LEU A 31 10.32 13.34 12.63
N SER A 32 11.34 12.77 13.28
CA SER A 32 11.67 13.05 14.69
C SER A 32 11.90 14.55 14.92
N LYS A 33 12.65 15.21 14.01
CA LYS A 33 12.86 16.66 14.09
C LYS A 33 11.56 17.44 13.90
N VAL A 34 10.67 17.03 13.02
CA VAL A 34 9.37 17.68 12.82
C VAL A 34 8.53 17.61 14.09
N LEU A 35 8.51 16.45 14.75
CA LEU A 35 7.78 16.25 16.02
C LEU A 35 8.40 17.10 17.14
N ARG A 36 9.74 17.18 17.22
CA ARG A 36 10.47 18.07 18.15
C ARG A 36 10.11 19.53 17.91
N ASP A 37 10.22 20.04 16.67
CA ASP A 37 9.92 21.43 16.34
C ASP A 37 8.47 21.81 16.71
N ARG A 38 7.54 20.84 16.62
CA ARG A 38 6.13 21.03 17.00
C ARG A 38 5.93 21.05 18.51
N PHE A 39 6.56 20.14 19.22
CA PHE A 39 6.57 20.10 20.68
C PHE A 39 7.11 21.40 21.29
N ASP A 40 8.30 21.86 20.85
CA ASP A 40 8.96 23.07 21.30
C ASP A 40 8.13 24.33 21.03
N ALA A 41 7.28 24.30 20.00
CA ALA A 41 6.36 25.39 19.66
C ALA A 41 5.02 25.33 20.43
N GLY A 42 4.82 24.39 21.34
CA GLY A 42 3.54 24.19 22.02
C GLY A 42 2.41 23.80 21.06
N GLY A 43 2.75 23.04 20.00
CA GLY A 43 1.82 22.63 18.96
C GLY A 43 0.76 21.65 19.45
N SER A 44 -0.46 21.74 18.88
CA SER A 44 -1.56 20.82 19.13
C SER A 44 -1.30 19.46 18.48
N GLY A 45 -2.14 18.46 18.83
CA GLY A 45 -2.10 17.14 18.25
C GLY A 45 -2.12 17.10 16.72
N ILE A 46 -1.55 16.03 16.13
CA ILE A 46 -1.42 15.86 14.69
C ILE A 46 -1.57 14.38 14.32
N ALA A 47 -2.10 14.09 13.12
CA ALA A 47 -2.06 12.77 12.54
C ALA A 47 -0.81 12.61 11.65
N VAL A 48 -0.10 11.49 11.77
CA VAL A 48 1.01 11.09 10.89
C VAL A 48 0.57 9.85 10.13
N ILE A 49 0.35 9.99 8.83
CA ILE A 49 -0.31 8.97 7.98
C ILE A 49 0.70 8.49 6.94
N SER A 50 1.12 7.25 7.07
CA SER A 50 1.96 6.60 6.06
C SER A 50 1.11 6.11 4.90
N CYS A 51 1.38 6.60 3.69
CA CYS A 51 0.75 6.15 2.45
C CYS A 51 1.62 5.16 1.66
N ASP A 52 2.56 4.49 2.32
CA ASP A 52 3.43 3.47 1.73
C ASP A 52 2.86 2.05 1.97
N ASN A 53 3.25 1.10 1.10
CA ASN A 53 2.75 -0.28 1.13
C ASN A 53 3.46 -1.13 2.19
N LEU A 54 3.28 -0.77 3.45
CA LEU A 54 3.75 -1.53 4.62
C LEU A 54 2.55 -2.07 5.39
N PRO A 55 2.56 -3.32 5.84
CA PRO A 55 1.53 -3.83 6.74
C PRO A 55 1.48 -3.00 8.03
N SER A 56 0.27 -2.61 8.45
CA SER A 56 0.08 -1.78 9.65
C SER A 56 1.00 -0.57 9.67
N ASN A 57 1.03 0.17 8.59
CA ASN A 57 2.01 1.23 8.30
C ASN A 57 2.05 2.35 9.35
N GLY A 58 0.90 2.71 9.94
CA GLY A 58 0.83 3.69 11.04
C GLY A 58 1.54 3.19 12.29
N ASN A 59 1.26 1.94 12.71
CA ASN A 59 1.93 1.30 13.84
C ASN A 59 3.43 1.20 13.61
N TYR A 60 3.84 0.86 12.38
CA TYR A 60 5.25 0.78 12.01
C TYR A 60 5.96 2.13 12.19
N VAL A 61 5.35 3.24 11.73
CA VAL A 61 5.90 4.58 11.94
C VAL A 61 5.99 4.94 13.41
N LYS A 62 4.97 4.60 14.20
CA LYS A 62 4.98 4.84 15.65
C LYS A 62 6.15 4.14 16.33
N GLU A 63 6.35 2.85 16.08
CA GLU A 63 7.48 2.09 16.64
C GLU A 63 8.83 2.63 16.16
N LEU A 64 8.94 3.01 14.88
CA LEU A 64 10.15 3.67 14.38
C LEU A 64 10.44 4.98 15.14
N MET A 65 9.44 5.82 15.37
CA MET A 65 9.64 7.06 16.14
C MET A 65 10.01 6.80 17.59
N LYS A 66 9.48 5.74 18.20
CA LYS A 66 9.88 5.32 19.55
C LYS A 66 11.37 4.98 19.65
N THR A 67 11.95 4.39 18.61
CA THR A 67 13.40 4.11 18.57
C THR A 67 14.25 5.36 18.32
N GLN A 68 13.67 6.40 17.71
CA GLN A 68 14.38 7.63 17.34
C GLN A 68 14.35 8.72 18.42
N ILE A 69 13.31 8.74 19.24
CA ILE A 69 13.08 9.79 20.23
C ILE A 69 13.56 9.33 21.59
N ASN A 70 14.78 9.75 21.96
CA ASN A 70 15.39 9.42 23.26
C ASN A 70 14.96 10.36 24.40
N ASP A 71 14.31 11.49 24.09
CA ASP A 71 13.83 12.43 25.10
C ASP A 71 12.49 11.96 25.69
N PRO A 72 12.41 11.62 26.99
CA PRO A 72 11.19 11.11 27.60
C PRO A 72 10.02 12.10 27.59
N LEU A 73 10.30 13.41 27.67
CA LEU A 73 9.26 14.45 27.64
C LEU A 73 8.65 14.58 26.26
N LEU A 74 9.50 14.57 25.21
CA LEU A 74 9.02 14.54 23.84
C LEU A 74 8.24 13.27 23.55
N TRP A 75 8.73 12.10 23.97
CA TRP A 75 8.04 10.83 23.71
C TRP A 75 6.66 10.80 24.39
N LYS A 76 6.58 11.22 25.64
CA LYS A 76 5.31 11.34 26.34
C LYS A 76 4.32 12.26 25.59
N TRP A 77 4.79 13.42 25.12
CA TRP A 77 3.96 14.31 24.32
C TRP A 77 3.51 13.64 23.01
N VAL A 78 4.39 12.89 22.33
CA VAL A 78 4.04 12.13 21.13
C VAL A 78 2.93 11.11 21.41
N GLU A 79 3.04 10.34 22.49
CA GLU A 79 2.01 9.36 22.86
C GLU A 79 0.65 9.99 23.14
N GLU A 80 0.63 11.18 23.72
CA GLU A 80 -0.60 11.89 24.08
C GLU A 80 -1.21 12.70 22.92
N ASN A 81 -0.39 13.17 21.96
CA ASN A 81 -0.78 14.18 20.99
C ASN A 81 -0.60 13.79 19.52
N VAL A 82 0.17 12.73 19.22
CA VAL A 82 0.42 12.31 17.86
C VAL A 82 -0.30 10.99 17.58
N ARG A 83 -1.12 10.96 16.55
CA ARG A 83 -1.84 9.77 16.12
C ARG A 83 -1.15 9.19 14.89
N PHE A 84 -1.15 7.88 14.79
CA PHE A 84 -0.54 7.12 13.70
C PHE A 84 -1.56 6.12 13.15
N PRO A 85 -2.66 6.59 12.51
CA PRO A 85 -3.65 5.67 11.97
C PRO A 85 -3.01 4.83 10.85
N ASN A 86 -3.34 3.53 10.83
CA ASN A 86 -3.01 2.70 9.70
C ASN A 86 -3.85 3.12 8.49
N CYS A 87 -3.31 2.96 7.30
CA CYS A 87 -4.07 3.24 6.10
C CYS A 87 -3.67 2.34 4.92
N MET A 88 -4.59 2.16 4.00
CA MET A 88 -4.35 1.50 2.72
C MET A 88 -4.61 2.47 1.58
N VAL A 89 -3.66 2.55 0.64
CA VAL A 89 -3.78 3.34 -0.58
C VAL A 89 -3.72 2.42 -1.80
N ASP A 90 -4.57 2.69 -2.77
CA ASP A 90 -4.56 1.97 -4.04
C ASP A 90 -4.81 2.91 -5.22
N ARG A 91 -3.78 3.09 -6.02
CA ARG A 91 -3.81 3.79 -7.31
C ARG A 91 -2.58 3.40 -8.11
N ILE A 92 -2.76 3.03 -9.37
CA ILE A 92 -1.63 2.77 -10.27
C ILE A 92 -1.03 4.11 -10.72
N VAL A 93 0.23 4.34 -10.34
CA VAL A 93 1.02 5.51 -10.74
C VAL A 93 2.36 5.01 -11.28
N PRO A 94 2.54 4.91 -12.60
CA PRO A 94 3.82 4.57 -13.19
C PRO A 94 4.90 5.61 -12.87
N ALA A 95 6.16 5.22 -12.98
CA ALA A 95 7.27 6.15 -12.82
C ALA A 95 7.12 7.35 -13.78
N PRO A 96 7.39 8.58 -13.32
CA PRO A 96 7.29 9.77 -14.16
C PRO A 96 8.26 9.71 -15.34
N GLU A 97 7.89 10.33 -16.45
CA GLU A 97 8.77 10.45 -17.61
C GLU A 97 9.99 11.32 -17.27
N LYS A 98 11.18 10.89 -17.72
CA LYS A 98 12.41 11.65 -17.46
C LYS A 98 12.38 13.07 -18.03
N SER A 99 11.64 13.27 -19.13
CA SER A 99 11.48 14.55 -19.81
C SER A 99 10.60 15.57 -19.06
N ASN A 100 9.66 15.10 -18.24
CA ASN A 100 8.77 15.96 -17.46
C ASN A 100 8.41 15.33 -16.13
N ARG A 101 9.19 15.62 -15.10
CA ARG A 101 8.99 15.09 -13.74
C ARG A 101 7.73 15.59 -13.04
N LEU A 102 7.13 16.67 -13.53
CA LEU A 102 5.90 17.23 -12.96
C LEU A 102 4.65 16.60 -13.58
N LEU A 103 4.79 15.89 -14.72
CA LEU A 103 3.69 15.17 -15.35
C LEU A 103 3.52 13.80 -14.71
N ILE A 104 2.52 13.67 -13.87
CA ILE A 104 2.16 12.39 -13.24
C ILE A 104 0.99 11.79 -14.02
N LYS A 105 1.24 10.66 -14.69
CA LYS A 105 0.20 9.85 -15.31
C LYS A 105 -0.36 8.89 -14.29
N THR A 106 -1.67 8.71 -14.26
CA THR A 106 -2.33 7.82 -13.32
C THR A 106 -3.65 7.31 -13.90
N GLU A 107 -4.18 6.24 -13.31
CA GLU A 107 -5.53 5.76 -13.60
C GLU A 107 -6.61 6.65 -12.96
N LYS A 108 -7.87 6.43 -13.37
CA LYS A 108 -9.03 7.11 -12.75
C LYS A 108 -9.36 6.57 -11.37
N PHE A 109 -9.15 5.27 -11.15
CA PHE A 109 -9.38 4.64 -9.86
C PHE A 109 -8.48 5.26 -8.79
N ASN A 110 -9.04 5.48 -7.63
CA ASN A 110 -8.29 5.80 -6.42
C ASN A 110 -9.05 5.25 -5.21
N GLN A 111 -8.30 4.73 -4.24
CA GLN A 111 -8.85 4.32 -2.97
C GLN A 111 -7.87 4.72 -1.87
N TRP A 112 -8.39 5.40 -0.86
CA TRP A 112 -7.66 5.72 0.35
C TRP A 112 -8.54 5.39 1.54
N ILE A 113 -8.13 4.37 2.29
CA ILE A 113 -8.82 3.88 3.47
C ILE A 113 -7.92 4.15 4.67
N ILE A 114 -8.48 4.75 5.72
CA ILE A 114 -7.76 5.11 6.95
C ILE A 114 -8.55 4.55 8.13
N GLU A 115 -7.87 4.03 9.15
CA GLU A 115 -8.51 3.71 10.42
C GLU A 115 -9.13 4.96 11.03
N ASN A 116 -10.24 4.78 11.74
CA ASN A 116 -10.99 5.88 12.36
C ASN A 116 -10.06 6.76 13.19
N ASP A 117 -10.03 8.04 12.85
CA ASP A 117 -9.19 9.07 13.47
C ASP A 117 -9.92 10.42 13.43
N PRO A 118 -9.74 11.31 14.42
CA PRO A 118 -10.32 12.65 14.41
C PRO A 118 -9.96 13.51 13.18
N ILE A 119 -8.98 13.10 12.35
CA ILE A 119 -8.68 13.76 11.08
C ILE A 119 -9.84 13.63 10.07
N SER A 120 -10.78 12.70 10.28
CA SER A 120 -11.95 12.47 9.43
C SER A 120 -12.73 13.74 9.13
N ASP A 121 -12.91 14.60 10.13
CA ASP A 121 -13.61 15.88 9.96
C ASP A 121 -12.93 16.80 8.95
N SER A 122 -11.59 16.78 8.92
CA SER A 122 -10.78 17.59 8.01
C SER A 122 -10.71 17.01 6.59
N LEU A 123 -11.05 15.74 6.43
CA LEU A 123 -11.01 15.01 5.15
C LEU A 123 -12.41 14.68 4.63
N ALA A 124 -13.47 15.19 5.26
CA ALA A 124 -14.85 14.99 4.82
C ALA A 124 -15.03 15.44 3.35
N GLY A 125 -15.67 14.62 2.54
CA GLY A 125 -15.90 14.90 1.12
C GLY A 125 -14.68 14.75 0.20
N SER A 126 -13.51 14.37 0.72
CA SER A 126 -12.30 14.17 -0.10
C SER A 126 -12.25 12.83 -0.85
N GLY A 127 -13.21 11.92 -0.58
CA GLY A 127 -13.23 10.55 -1.10
C GLY A 127 -12.43 9.56 -0.26
N VAL A 128 -11.89 9.97 0.88
CA VAL A 128 -11.26 9.07 1.88
C VAL A 128 -12.36 8.26 2.58
N GLN A 129 -12.12 6.96 2.74
CA GLN A 129 -12.97 6.05 3.51
C GLN A 129 -12.36 5.82 4.90
N PHE A 130 -13.17 5.99 5.95
CA PHE A 130 -12.76 5.68 7.32
C PHE A 130 -13.39 4.36 7.78
N VAL A 131 -12.59 3.50 8.42
CA VAL A 131 -12.98 2.16 8.87
C VAL A 131 -12.42 1.86 10.26
N GLU A 132 -13.02 0.90 10.97
CA GLU A 132 -12.52 0.47 12.29
C GLU A 132 -11.17 -0.27 12.17
N ASP A 133 -11.03 -1.11 11.15
CA ASP A 133 -9.83 -1.92 10.90
C ASP A 133 -9.50 -1.90 9.41
N VAL A 134 -8.30 -1.45 9.07
CA VAL A 134 -7.83 -1.37 7.68
C VAL A 134 -7.26 -2.70 7.17
N LYS A 135 -6.88 -3.60 8.07
CA LYS A 135 -6.20 -4.86 7.74
C LYS A 135 -6.93 -5.75 6.72
N PRO A 136 -8.26 -5.93 6.77
CA PRO A 136 -8.98 -6.70 5.74
C PRO A 136 -8.83 -6.10 4.33
N TYR A 137 -8.81 -4.78 4.22
CA TYR A 137 -8.62 -4.06 2.96
C TYR A 137 -7.18 -4.16 2.45
N GLU A 138 -6.20 -4.07 3.35
CA GLU A 138 -4.78 -4.31 3.02
C GLU A 138 -4.59 -5.71 2.44
N LEU A 139 -5.12 -6.74 3.10
CA LEU A 139 -5.02 -8.13 2.63
C LEU A 139 -5.69 -8.32 1.27
N ALA A 140 -6.89 -7.77 1.09
CA ALA A 140 -7.58 -7.86 -0.20
C ALA A 140 -6.75 -7.23 -1.32
N LYS A 141 -6.20 -6.05 -1.11
CA LYS A 141 -5.33 -5.38 -2.09
C LYS A 141 -4.03 -6.14 -2.33
N ILE A 142 -3.34 -6.57 -1.26
CA ILE A 142 -2.04 -7.25 -1.38
C ILE A 142 -2.21 -8.57 -2.16
N ARG A 143 -3.25 -9.33 -1.88
CA ARG A 143 -3.48 -10.65 -2.49
C ARG A 143 -4.11 -10.55 -3.87
N LEU A 144 -5.24 -9.83 -3.99
CA LEU A 144 -6.01 -9.76 -5.24
C LEU A 144 -5.40 -8.82 -6.30
N PHE A 145 -4.75 -7.73 -5.88
CA PHE A 145 -4.14 -6.79 -6.82
C PHE A 145 -2.63 -7.03 -6.93
N ASN A 146 -1.88 -6.87 -5.83
CA ASN A 146 -0.41 -6.92 -5.88
C ASN A 146 0.11 -8.34 -6.20
N GLY A 147 -0.56 -9.40 -5.73
CA GLY A 147 -0.23 -10.79 -6.05
C GLY A 147 -0.39 -11.08 -7.54
N ILE A 148 -1.55 -10.73 -8.10
CA ILE A 148 -1.81 -10.89 -9.54
C ILE A 148 -0.86 -10.03 -10.38
N HIS A 149 -0.55 -8.83 -9.93
CA HIS A 149 0.41 -7.96 -10.61
C HIS A 149 1.81 -8.60 -10.69
N SER A 150 2.24 -9.29 -9.61
CA SER A 150 3.49 -10.06 -9.61
C SER A 150 3.44 -11.24 -10.59
N PHE A 151 2.36 -12.02 -10.58
CA PHE A 151 2.16 -13.11 -11.54
C PHE A 151 2.27 -12.62 -12.98
N LEU A 152 1.51 -11.59 -13.36
CA LEU A 152 1.53 -11.04 -14.70
C LEU A 152 2.92 -10.51 -15.09
N ALA A 153 3.64 -9.94 -14.13
CA ALA A 153 4.99 -9.43 -14.36
C ALA A 153 5.99 -10.55 -14.65
N TYR A 154 5.97 -11.65 -13.89
CA TYR A 154 6.85 -12.80 -14.14
C TYR A 154 6.48 -13.51 -15.42
N TYR A 155 5.19 -13.74 -15.65
CA TYR A 155 4.73 -14.30 -16.93
C TYR A 155 5.21 -13.44 -18.11
N GLY A 156 5.06 -12.12 -18.03
CA GLY A 156 5.53 -11.20 -19.05
C GLY A 156 7.06 -11.29 -19.28
N GLN A 157 7.85 -11.41 -18.19
CA GLN A 157 9.30 -11.56 -18.31
C GLN A 157 9.71 -12.87 -18.98
N ILE A 158 9.08 -13.98 -18.62
CA ILE A 158 9.37 -15.31 -19.20
C ILE A 158 9.02 -15.34 -20.69
N HIS A 159 7.94 -14.69 -21.08
CA HIS A 159 7.44 -14.71 -22.47
C HIS A 159 7.85 -13.48 -23.29
N GLY A 160 8.73 -12.60 -22.78
CA GLY A 160 9.22 -11.43 -23.51
C GLY A 160 8.16 -10.35 -23.76
N ILE A 161 7.08 -10.31 -22.96
CA ILE A 161 6.00 -9.32 -23.08
C ILE A 161 6.33 -8.11 -22.20
N GLU A 162 6.48 -6.94 -22.82
CA GLU A 162 6.97 -5.75 -22.14
C GLU A 162 5.99 -5.16 -21.12
N TYR A 163 4.70 -5.14 -21.43
CA TYR A 163 3.70 -4.43 -20.62
C TYR A 163 2.67 -5.37 -20.00
N ILE A 164 2.32 -5.10 -18.74
CA ILE A 164 1.27 -5.83 -17.99
C ILE A 164 -0.06 -5.85 -18.74
N ALA A 165 -0.43 -4.72 -19.37
CA ALA A 165 -1.68 -4.61 -20.10
C ALA A 165 -1.75 -5.59 -21.30
N ASP A 166 -0.62 -5.87 -21.95
CA ASP A 166 -0.55 -6.83 -23.04
C ASP A 166 -0.66 -8.26 -22.52
N VAL A 167 -0.01 -8.57 -21.40
CA VAL A 167 -0.12 -9.89 -20.75
C VAL A 167 -1.57 -10.22 -20.41
N ILE A 168 -2.27 -9.32 -19.68
CA ILE A 168 -3.66 -9.56 -19.25
C ILE A 168 -4.68 -9.46 -20.39
N SER A 169 -4.30 -8.91 -21.55
CA SER A 169 -5.14 -8.87 -22.73
C SER A 169 -5.24 -10.21 -23.45
N ASN A 170 -4.33 -11.16 -23.18
CA ASN A 170 -4.45 -12.54 -23.64
C ASN A 170 -5.67 -13.20 -22.96
N PRO A 171 -6.65 -13.74 -23.72
CA PRO A 171 -7.87 -14.32 -23.15
C PRO A 171 -7.62 -15.49 -22.19
N ALA A 172 -6.64 -16.35 -22.49
CA ALA A 172 -6.30 -17.49 -21.64
C ALA A 172 -5.70 -17.04 -20.30
N ILE A 173 -4.79 -16.06 -20.32
CA ILE A 173 -4.19 -15.47 -19.11
C ILE A 173 -5.23 -14.73 -18.29
N LYS A 174 -6.12 -14.00 -18.95
CA LYS A 174 -7.23 -13.32 -18.26
C LYS A 174 -8.13 -14.28 -17.51
N GLU A 175 -8.50 -15.41 -18.15
CA GLU A 175 -9.33 -16.44 -17.51
C GLU A 175 -8.57 -17.12 -16.37
N TYR A 176 -7.28 -17.45 -16.57
CA TYR A 176 -6.43 -18.01 -15.52
C TYR A 176 -6.34 -17.11 -14.29
N VAL A 177 -6.13 -15.78 -14.49
CA VAL A 177 -6.12 -14.79 -13.41
C VAL A 177 -7.46 -14.73 -12.71
N LYS A 178 -8.57 -14.77 -13.46
CA LYS A 178 -9.92 -14.78 -12.87
C LYS A 178 -10.09 -15.98 -11.94
N GLN A 179 -9.75 -17.18 -12.40
CA GLN A 179 -9.86 -18.39 -11.61
C GLN A 179 -8.96 -18.35 -10.37
N MET A 180 -7.70 -17.88 -10.50
CA MET A 180 -6.79 -17.67 -9.36
C MET A 180 -7.41 -16.73 -8.32
N GLN A 181 -8.01 -15.62 -8.75
CA GLN A 181 -8.65 -14.66 -7.84
C GLN A 181 -9.89 -15.24 -7.17
N GLU A 182 -10.82 -15.82 -7.97
CA GLU A 182 -12.17 -16.16 -7.54
C GLU A 182 -12.24 -17.53 -6.85
N GLU A 183 -11.41 -18.50 -7.26
CA GLU A 183 -11.43 -19.88 -6.74
C GLU A 183 -10.40 -20.10 -5.62
N GLU A 184 -9.30 -19.34 -5.60
CA GLU A 184 -8.23 -19.46 -4.59
C GLU A 184 -8.18 -18.24 -3.67
N ILE A 185 -7.79 -17.07 -4.14
CA ILE A 185 -7.45 -15.91 -3.28
C ILE A 185 -8.64 -15.45 -2.43
N ILE A 186 -9.84 -15.29 -3.00
CA ILE A 186 -11.03 -14.84 -2.27
C ILE A 186 -11.31 -15.73 -1.06
N LYS A 187 -11.01 -17.05 -1.13
CA LYS A 187 -11.23 -17.99 -0.03
C LYS A 187 -10.38 -17.67 1.23
N THR A 188 -9.34 -16.88 1.07
CA THR A 188 -8.47 -16.46 2.18
C THR A 188 -8.87 -15.12 2.81
N LEU A 189 -9.83 -14.41 2.21
CA LEU A 189 -10.23 -13.07 2.63
C LEU A 189 -11.51 -13.10 3.47
N ASN A 190 -11.54 -12.22 4.47
CA ASN A 190 -12.72 -11.95 5.28
C ASN A 190 -12.96 -10.44 5.25
N LEU A 191 -13.68 -9.96 4.24
CA LEU A 191 -14.00 -8.56 4.04
C LEU A 191 -15.45 -8.47 3.56
N ASP A 192 -16.25 -7.67 4.27
CA ASP A 192 -17.66 -7.45 3.94
C ASP A 192 -17.79 -6.46 2.76
N THR A 193 -17.51 -6.97 1.57
CA THR A 193 -17.63 -6.25 0.30
C THR A 193 -17.78 -7.23 -0.85
N ASP A 194 -18.28 -6.78 -1.99
CA ASP A 194 -18.34 -7.60 -3.22
C ASP A 194 -16.94 -7.80 -3.82
N LEU A 195 -16.23 -8.81 -3.31
CA LEU A 195 -14.90 -9.18 -3.78
C LEU A 195 -14.88 -9.60 -5.25
N TYR A 196 -15.98 -10.16 -5.79
CA TYR A 196 -16.06 -10.54 -7.20
C TYR A 196 -16.10 -9.31 -8.12
N SER A 197 -16.87 -8.28 -7.75
CA SER A 197 -16.84 -6.99 -8.46
C SER A 197 -15.46 -6.33 -8.35
N TYR A 198 -14.83 -6.38 -7.17
CA TYR A 198 -13.48 -5.84 -6.96
C TYR A 198 -12.44 -6.54 -7.84
N THR A 199 -12.44 -7.89 -7.94
CA THR A 199 -11.50 -8.61 -8.83
C THR A 199 -11.71 -8.27 -10.30
N ARG A 200 -12.97 -8.08 -10.72
CA ARG A 200 -13.29 -7.66 -12.09
C ARG A 200 -12.75 -6.27 -12.38
N GLU A 201 -12.88 -5.35 -11.44
CA GLU A 201 -12.31 -4.00 -11.54
C GLU A 201 -10.79 -4.04 -11.63
N ILE A 202 -10.11 -4.83 -10.79
CA ILE A 202 -8.66 -5.05 -10.84
C ILE A 202 -8.23 -5.51 -12.23
N ARG A 203 -8.88 -6.53 -12.80
CA ARG A 203 -8.56 -7.02 -14.15
C ARG A 203 -8.75 -5.96 -15.24
N ASN A 204 -9.76 -5.09 -15.10
CA ASN A 204 -10.00 -3.98 -16.03
C ASN A 204 -8.94 -2.88 -15.88
N ARG A 205 -8.54 -2.54 -14.67
CA ARG A 205 -7.47 -1.57 -14.38
C ARG A 205 -6.13 -2.02 -14.98
N MET A 206 -5.78 -3.31 -14.85
CA MET A 206 -4.54 -3.87 -15.39
C MET A 206 -4.48 -3.88 -16.91
N LYS A 207 -5.62 -3.82 -17.61
CA LYS A 207 -5.70 -3.70 -19.08
C LYS A 207 -5.42 -2.30 -19.62
N ASN A 208 -5.26 -1.31 -18.76
CA ASN A 208 -5.08 0.07 -19.17
C ASN A 208 -3.71 0.29 -19.85
N GLN A 209 -3.71 0.24 -21.19
CA GLN A 209 -2.51 0.40 -22.00
C GLN A 209 -1.89 1.80 -21.90
N SER A 210 -2.65 2.82 -21.50
CA SER A 210 -2.12 4.18 -21.37
C SER A 210 -1.12 4.33 -20.22
N LEU A 211 -1.15 3.43 -19.23
CA LEU A 211 -0.24 3.45 -18.08
C LEU A 211 1.15 2.90 -18.39
N LYS A 212 1.31 2.08 -19.43
CA LYS A 212 2.60 1.48 -19.85
C LYS A 212 3.41 0.89 -18.69
N HIS A 213 2.74 0.10 -17.83
CA HIS A 213 3.37 -0.57 -16.69
C HIS A 213 4.26 -1.70 -17.19
N ARG A 214 5.57 -1.58 -17.01
CA ARG A 214 6.54 -2.55 -17.55
C ARG A 214 6.63 -3.79 -16.66
N SER A 215 6.53 -4.98 -17.27
CA SER A 215 6.68 -6.27 -16.58
C SER A 215 7.98 -6.34 -15.78
N ARG A 216 9.11 -5.89 -16.36
CA ARG A 216 10.40 -5.85 -15.68
C ARG A 216 10.40 -5.00 -14.40
N GLN A 217 9.74 -3.84 -14.41
CA GLN A 217 9.69 -2.95 -13.26
C GLN A 217 8.89 -3.57 -12.10
N ILE A 218 7.79 -4.23 -12.41
CA ILE A 218 6.94 -4.86 -11.41
C ILE A 218 7.56 -6.13 -10.83
N ALA A 219 8.33 -6.88 -11.66
CA ALA A 219 9.00 -8.11 -11.25
C ALA A 219 10.19 -7.87 -10.28
N MET A 220 10.70 -6.64 -10.17
CA MET A 220 11.80 -6.34 -9.24
C MET A 220 11.44 -6.63 -7.79
N ASP A 221 12.47 -6.92 -6.97
CA ASP A 221 12.37 -7.16 -5.53
C ASP A 221 11.43 -8.34 -5.17
N GLY A 222 11.40 -9.38 -6.01
CA GLY A 222 10.53 -10.55 -5.84
C GLY A 222 10.66 -11.24 -4.50
N SER A 223 11.89 -11.47 -4.03
CA SER A 223 12.15 -12.09 -2.72
C SER A 223 11.56 -11.34 -1.53
N GLN A 224 11.33 -10.03 -1.65
CA GLN A 224 10.69 -9.21 -0.62
C GLN A 224 9.16 -9.17 -0.79
N LYS A 225 8.67 -9.29 -2.01
CA LYS A 225 7.24 -9.13 -2.34
C LYS A 225 6.46 -10.45 -2.28
N LEU A 226 7.04 -11.54 -2.79
CA LEU A 226 6.35 -12.84 -2.89
C LEU A 226 5.89 -13.41 -1.54
N PRO A 227 6.65 -13.29 -0.44
CA PRO A 227 6.17 -13.79 0.86
C PRO A 227 4.77 -13.30 1.19
N GLN A 228 4.55 -12.00 1.19
CA GLN A 228 3.27 -11.37 1.55
C GLN A 228 2.18 -11.55 0.49
N ARG A 229 2.56 -11.58 -0.80
CA ARG A 229 1.62 -11.55 -1.92
C ARG A 229 1.11 -12.93 -2.33
N ILE A 230 1.95 -13.95 -2.21
CA ILE A 230 1.70 -15.29 -2.73
C ILE A 230 1.85 -16.34 -1.63
N ILE A 231 3.00 -16.41 -0.92
CA ILE A 231 3.29 -17.52 0.01
C ILE A 231 2.32 -17.52 1.19
N GLU A 232 2.06 -16.38 1.82
CA GLU A 232 1.08 -16.30 2.92
C GLU A 232 -0.33 -16.68 2.44
N THR A 233 -0.70 -16.34 1.19
CA THR A 233 -1.99 -16.75 0.61
C THR A 233 -2.08 -18.27 0.44
N ILE A 234 -0.99 -18.91 -0.02
CA ILE A 234 -0.90 -20.38 -0.14
C ILE A 234 -1.03 -21.03 1.24
N ASN A 235 -0.28 -20.55 2.23
CA ASN A 235 -0.34 -21.09 3.60
C ASN A 235 -1.75 -21.00 4.20
N ASP A 236 -2.48 -19.90 3.96
CA ASP A 236 -3.85 -19.73 4.43
C ASP A 236 -4.83 -20.67 3.72
N LEU A 237 -4.62 -20.97 2.44
CA LEU A 237 -5.40 -21.99 1.70
C LEU A 237 -5.14 -23.40 2.23
N GLU A 238 -3.87 -23.74 2.42
CA GLU A 238 -3.47 -25.04 2.99
C GLU A 238 -4.07 -25.25 4.38
N ALA A 239 -4.04 -24.22 5.24
CA ALA A 239 -4.67 -24.27 6.57
C ALA A 239 -6.19 -24.52 6.51
N LYS A 240 -6.83 -24.16 5.39
CA LYS A 240 -8.26 -24.43 5.11
C LYS A 240 -8.51 -25.73 4.32
N ASN A 241 -7.46 -26.52 4.04
CA ASN A 241 -7.50 -27.69 3.17
C ASN A 241 -8.00 -27.38 1.75
N ILE A 242 -7.65 -26.21 1.21
CA ILE A 242 -7.96 -25.78 -0.16
C ILE A 242 -6.67 -25.85 -0.99
N GLN A 243 -6.74 -26.47 -2.15
CA GLN A 243 -5.59 -26.54 -3.05
C GLN A 243 -5.28 -25.17 -3.66
N ALA A 244 -4.00 -24.79 -3.68
CA ALA A 244 -3.49 -23.52 -4.21
C ALA A 244 -2.76 -23.75 -5.55
N GLU A 245 -3.35 -24.51 -6.48
CA GLU A 245 -2.68 -24.96 -7.70
C GLU A 245 -2.15 -23.81 -8.55
N ARG A 246 -2.98 -22.79 -8.77
CA ARG A 246 -2.62 -21.65 -9.63
C ARG A 246 -1.59 -20.73 -8.96
N LEU A 247 -1.70 -20.55 -7.64
CA LEU A 247 -0.73 -19.76 -6.88
C LEU A 247 0.63 -20.44 -6.80
N LEU A 248 0.66 -21.78 -6.66
CA LEU A 248 1.91 -22.56 -6.69
C LEU A 248 2.64 -22.41 -8.03
N ASN A 249 1.89 -22.35 -9.14
CA ASN A 249 2.48 -22.12 -10.46
C ASN A 249 3.14 -20.74 -10.64
N VAL A 250 2.89 -19.79 -9.72
CA VAL A 250 3.60 -18.48 -9.73
C VAL A 250 5.04 -18.62 -9.21
N LEU A 251 5.31 -19.66 -8.42
CA LEU A 251 6.61 -19.90 -7.78
C LEU A 251 7.51 -20.84 -8.61
N ASN A 252 6.96 -21.57 -9.59
CA ASN A 252 7.64 -22.47 -10.50
C ASN A 252 8.01 -21.78 -11.83
#